data_69be6f5f0fa4511b3686536e24393e85
#
_entry.id   69be6f5f0fa4511b3686536e24393e85
#
_cell.length_a   1.000
_cell.length_b   1.000
_cell.length_c   1.000
_cell.angle_alpha   90.00
_cell.angle_beta   90.00
_cell.angle_gamma   90.00
#
_symmetry.space_group_name_H-M   'P 1'
#
loop_
_entity.id
_entity.type
_entity.pdbx_description
1 polymer ?
#
loop_
_entity_poly.entity_id
_entity_poly.type
_entity_poly.pdbx_seq_one_letter_code
_entity_poly.pdbx_strand_id
1 'polypeptide(L)'
;KAKGGGYRIIEEGLVGRTTIFEDSVRMGRKGSNFLLPLLETHYPVDAVVLMLGTNDCKTVYNASSHVIGKGMEVLLKQVKNYDASLPVLLLSPIYLGEGVWEKEYDPEFNRASVEVSRELKTEYGRLAKLYGYEFLAASDVAEPSSADREHMDAQGHRALADAVWKKLQVLPRMKSQRKSADSKGNDTWNGRNLKENFRKN
;
A
#
# COMPACT_ATOMS: atom_id res chain seq x y z
N LYS A 1 12.58 -0.45 -13.96
CA LYS A 1 12.07 -1.27 -15.08
C LYS A 1 11.97 -2.70 -14.59
N ALA A 2 10.78 -3.31 -14.64
CA ALA A 2 10.56 -4.67 -14.16
C ALA A 2 11.51 -5.65 -14.88
N LYS A 3 12.21 -6.44 -14.08
CA LYS A 3 12.97 -7.60 -14.59
C LYS A 3 11.95 -8.66 -15.02
N GLY A 4 11.71 -8.81 -16.31
CA GLY A 4 10.85 -9.85 -16.87
C GLY A 4 9.61 -9.27 -17.56
N GLY A 5 9.47 -9.58 -18.85
CA GLY A 5 8.35 -9.14 -19.66
C GLY A 5 7.01 -9.64 -19.12
N GLY A 6 5.98 -8.81 -19.22
CA GLY A 6 4.61 -9.18 -18.89
C GLY A 6 4.01 -8.52 -17.65
N TYR A 7 4.74 -7.65 -16.92
CA TYR A 7 4.19 -6.87 -15.79
C TYR A 7 4.18 -5.38 -16.13
N ARG A 8 3.06 -4.73 -15.85
CA ARG A 8 2.92 -3.28 -15.83
C ARG A 8 2.78 -2.86 -14.36
N ILE A 9 3.70 -2.05 -13.89
CA ILE A 9 3.63 -1.46 -12.55
C ILE A 9 2.94 -0.11 -12.66
N ILE A 10 1.95 0.11 -11.80
CA ILE A 10 1.25 1.38 -11.63
C ILE A 10 1.66 1.92 -10.28
N GLU A 11 2.34 3.04 -10.28
CA GLU A 11 2.90 3.67 -9.09
C GLU A 11 1.90 4.70 -8.56
N GLU A 12 1.44 4.51 -7.31
CA GLU A 12 0.50 5.39 -6.63
C GLU A 12 1.06 5.85 -5.27
N GLY A 13 2.37 5.95 -5.18
CA GLY A 13 3.06 6.52 -4.02
C GLY A 13 2.95 8.04 -3.99
N LEU A 14 2.32 8.58 -2.94
CA LEU A 14 2.24 10.01 -2.69
C LEU A 14 2.99 10.34 -1.40
N VAL A 15 3.91 11.30 -1.44
CA VAL A 15 4.67 11.75 -0.27
C VAL A 15 3.72 12.20 0.85
N GLY A 16 4.01 11.77 2.08
CA GLY A 16 3.19 12.08 3.25
C GLY A 16 1.90 11.24 3.38
N ARG A 17 1.68 10.24 2.52
CA ARG A 17 0.46 9.40 2.59
C ARG A 17 0.44 8.56 3.85
N THR A 18 -0.69 8.63 4.55
CA THR A 18 -1.01 7.84 5.75
C THR A 18 -1.98 6.70 5.43
N THR A 19 -2.28 5.87 6.39
CA THR A 19 -3.36 4.88 6.27
C THR A 19 -4.74 5.56 6.32
N ILE A 20 -5.08 6.17 7.44
CA ILE A 20 -6.42 6.76 7.69
C ILE A 20 -6.40 8.19 8.22
N PHE A 21 -5.24 8.76 8.49
CA PHE A 21 -5.15 10.10 9.05
C PHE A 21 -5.15 11.15 7.94
N GLU A 22 -5.87 12.25 8.16
CA GLU A 22 -5.77 13.41 7.29
C GLU A 22 -4.62 14.30 7.77
N ASP A 23 -3.80 14.76 6.85
CA ASP A 23 -2.77 15.76 7.14
C ASP A 23 -3.42 17.15 7.01
N SER A 24 -3.54 17.85 8.13
CA SER A 24 -4.17 19.19 8.17
C SER A 24 -3.36 20.25 7.42
N VAL A 25 -2.07 20.01 7.20
CA VAL A 25 -1.18 20.93 6.47
C VAL A 25 -1.14 20.58 4.98
N ARG A 26 -1.25 19.29 4.64
CA ARG A 26 -1.20 18.78 3.28
C ARG A 26 -2.40 17.86 3.00
N MET A 27 -3.52 18.45 2.66
CA MET A 27 -4.75 17.70 2.38
C MET A 27 -4.57 16.61 1.33
N GLY A 28 -5.38 15.55 1.42
CA GLY A 28 -5.37 14.45 0.47
C GLY A 28 -4.31 13.37 0.75
N ARG A 29 -3.82 13.28 2.00
CA ARG A 29 -2.84 12.26 2.41
C ARG A 29 -3.48 11.00 2.98
N LYS A 30 -4.75 11.04 3.33
CA LYS A 30 -5.51 9.91 3.86
C LYS A 30 -5.69 8.81 2.81
N GLY A 31 -4.91 7.73 2.92
CA GLY A 31 -4.89 6.63 1.95
C GLY A 31 -6.25 5.96 1.74
N SER A 32 -7.05 5.83 2.80
CA SER A 32 -8.38 5.23 2.73
C SER A 32 -9.39 5.99 1.85
N ASN A 33 -9.13 7.27 1.53
CA ASN A 33 -9.96 8.03 0.61
C ASN A 33 -9.60 7.78 -0.86
N PHE A 34 -8.41 7.25 -1.14
CA PHE A 34 -7.90 7.14 -2.51
C PHE A 34 -7.79 5.70 -3.02
N LEU A 35 -7.64 4.72 -2.11
CA LEU A 35 -7.38 3.33 -2.52
C LEU A 35 -8.46 2.79 -3.45
N LEU A 36 -9.73 2.94 -3.08
CA LEU A 36 -10.83 2.45 -3.92
C LEU A 36 -10.94 3.18 -5.28
N PRO A 37 -10.95 4.54 -5.33
CA PRO A 37 -10.89 5.25 -6.60
C PRO A 37 -9.71 4.86 -7.50
N LEU A 38 -8.54 4.59 -6.93
CA LEU A 38 -7.37 4.17 -7.69
C LEU A 38 -7.55 2.75 -8.26
N LEU A 39 -8.09 1.81 -7.49
CA LEU A 39 -8.41 0.47 -7.98
C LEU A 39 -9.40 0.50 -9.14
N GLU A 40 -10.43 1.34 -9.05
CA GLU A 40 -11.42 1.53 -10.11
C GLU A 40 -10.83 2.19 -11.35
N THR A 41 -10.01 3.24 -11.16
CA THR A 41 -9.38 3.97 -12.26
C THR A 41 -8.41 3.10 -13.05
N HIS A 42 -7.70 2.21 -12.37
CA HIS A 42 -6.68 1.35 -12.98
C HIS A 42 -7.18 -0.05 -13.32
N TYR A 43 -8.48 -0.27 -13.25
CA TYR A 43 -9.07 -1.57 -13.61
C TYR A 43 -8.68 -2.00 -15.04
N PRO A 44 -8.32 -3.27 -15.30
CA PRO A 44 -8.17 -4.35 -14.33
C PRO A 44 -6.80 -4.33 -13.63
N VAL A 45 -6.81 -4.63 -12.33
CA VAL A 45 -5.61 -4.78 -11.49
C VAL A 45 -5.43 -6.25 -11.14
N ASP A 46 -4.25 -6.81 -11.37
CA ASP A 46 -3.96 -8.24 -11.13
C ASP A 46 -3.44 -8.51 -9.71
N ALA A 47 -2.85 -7.53 -9.05
CA ALA A 47 -2.39 -7.62 -7.65
C ALA A 47 -2.19 -6.22 -7.07
N VAL A 48 -2.25 -6.12 -5.75
CA VAL A 48 -1.96 -4.89 -4.99
C VAL A 48 -0.72 -5.10 -4.13
N VAL A 49 0.23 -4.18 -4.19
CA VAL A 49 1.34 -4.07 -3.23
C VAL A 49 1.05 -2.86 -2.35
N LEU A 50 0.84 -3.08 -1.07
CA LEU A 50 0.41 -2.03 -0.14
C LEU A 50 1.46 -1.84 0.96
N MET A 51 2.08 -0.65 1.00
CA MET A 51 3.05 -0.24 2.01
C MET A 51 2.76 1.19 2.46
N LEU A 52 2.20 1.34 3.64
CA LEU A 52 1.94 2.61 4.31
C LEU A 52 2.20 2.45 5.81
N GLY A 53 2.28 3.55 6.56
CA GLY A 53 2.41 3.52 8.01
C GLY A 53 3.54 4.39 8.55
N THR A 54 4.57 4.69 7.75
CA THR A 54 5.67 5.58 8.18
C THR A 54 5.14 6.94 8.60
N ASN A 55 4.34 7.58 7.74
CA ASN A 55 3.77 8.90 8.04
C ASN A 55 2.77 8.88 9.19
N ASP A 56 2.14 7.75 9.45
CA ASP A 56 1.23 7.56 10.60
C ASP A 56 1.99 7.61 11.94
N CYS A 57 3.31 7.38 11.94
CA CYS A 57 4.17 7.47 13.11
C CYS A 57 4.49 8.92 13.51
N LYS A 58 4.09 9.94 12.73
CA LYS A 58 4.32 11.35 13.07
C LYS A 58 3.64 11.73 14.36
N THR A 59 4.30 12.63 15.10
CA THR A 59 3.85 13.08 16.43
C THR A 59 2.46 13.70 16.42
N VAL A 60 2.10 14.34 15.33
CA VAL A 60 0.78 14.99 15.16
C VAL A 60 -0.38 14.01 15.29
N TYR A 61 -0.17 12.74 14.91
CA TYR A 61 -1.21 11.70 15.02
C TYR A 61 -1.20 10.99 16.37
N ASN A 62 -0.09 10.99 17.08
CA ASN A 62 0.09 10.31 18.37
C ASN A 62 -0.51 8.90 18.40
N ALA A 63 -0.30 8.14 17.33
CA ALA A 63 -0.91 6.84 17.10
C ALA A 63 0.02 5.72 17.54
N SER A 64 -0.52 4.74 18.28
CA SER A 64 0.20 3.49 18.55
C SER A 64 0.23 2.59 17.30
N SER A 65 1.15 1.64 17.27
CA SER A 65 1.21 0.60 16.23
C SER A 65 -0.12 -0.14 16.02
N HIS A 66 -0.86 -0.39 17.11
CA HIS A 66 -2.18 -0.98 17.04
C HIS A 66 -3.20 -0.08 16.31
N VAL A 67 -3.19 1.22 16.56
CA VAL A 67 -4.09 2.18 15.88
C VAL A 67 -3.74 2.29 14.40
N ILE A 68 -2.44 2.35 14.07
CA ILE A 68 -1.98 2.32 12.68
C ILE A 68 -2.37 1.00 12.01
N GLY A 69 -2.25 -0.13 12.72
CA GLY A 69 -2.74 -1.42 12.26
C GLY A 69 -4.23 -1.43 11.96
N LYS A 70 -5.06 -0.77 12.79
CA LYS A 70 -6.49 -0.58 12.48
C LYS A 70 -6.69 0.25 11.22
N GLY A 71 -5.88 1.26 10.99
CA GLY A 71 -5.86 2.03 9.74
C GLY A 71 -5.55 1.17 8.53
N MET A 72 -4.50 0.34 8.62
CA MET A 72 -4.16 -0.62 7.57
C MET A 72 -5.29 -1.64 7.35
N GLU A 73 -5.92 -2.11 8.42
CA GLU A 73 -7.06 -3.03 8.32
C GLU A 73 -8.24 -2.43 7.53
N VAL A 74 -8.49 -1.12 7.64
CA VAL A 74 -9.48 -0.42 6.81
C VAL A 74 -9.14 -0.56 5.34
N LEU A 75 -7.89 -0.33 4.96
CA LEU A 75 -7.43 -0.47 3.57
C LEU A 75 -7.57 -1.91 3.06
N LEU A 76 -7.19 -2.90 3.87
CA LEU A 76 -7.34 -4.31 3.49
C LEU A 76 -8.80 -4.70 3.30
N LYS A 77 -9.71 -4.17 4.14
CA LYS A 77 -11.16 -4.35 3.97
C LYS A 77 -11.67 -3.70 2.67
N GLN A 78 -11.17 -2.52 2.32
CA GLN A 78 -11.52 -1.88 1.04
C GLN A 78 -11.13 -2.77 -0.15
N VAL A 79 -9.90 -3.30 -0.18
CA VAL A 79 -9.47 -4.22 -1.24
C VAL A 79 -10.35 -5.47 -1.26
N LYS A 80 -10.59 -6.10 -0.10
CA LYS A 80 -11.40 -7.31 0.01
C LYS A 80 -12.84 -7.11 -0.44
N ASN A 81 -13.43 -5.95 -0.14
CA ASN A 81 -14.80 -5.61 -0.55
C ASN A 81 -14.88 -5.26 -2.04
N TYR A 82 -13.81 -4.68 -2.60
CA TYR A 82 -13.71 -4.39 -4.03
C TYR A 82 -13.62 -5.69 -4.85
N ASP A 83 -12.70 -6.56 -4.48
CA ASP A 83 -12.53 -7.89 -5.07
C ASP A 83 -11.86 -8.83 -4.05
N ALA A 84 -12.64 -9.76 -3.49
CA ALA A 84 -12.14 -10.72 -2.50
C ALA A 84 -11.08 -11.70 -3.05
N SER A 85 -10.98 -11.82 -4.38
CA SER A 85 -9.99 -12.67 -5.05
C SER A 85 -8.71 -11.92 -5.44
N LEU A 86 -8.67 -10.59 -5.29
CA LEU A 86 -7.52 -9.76 -5.65
C LEU A 86 -6.34 -10.05 -4.71
N PRO A 87 -5.21 -10.57 -5.23
CA PRO A 87 -4.04 -10.84 -4.41
C PRO A 87 -3.45 -9.56 -3.82
N VAL A 88 -3.07 -9.62 -2.55
CA VAL A 88 -2.41 -8.51 -1.86
C VAL A 88 -1.06 -8.98 -1.33
N LEU A 89 -0.03 -8.21 -1.59
CA LEU A 89 1.24 -8.25 -0.88
C LEU A 89 1.27 -7.07 0.11
N LEU A 90 1.10 -7.36 1.38
CA LEU A 90 1.19 -6.37 2.45
C LEU A 90 2.65 -6.23 2.89
N LEU A 91 3.14 -4.98 2.92
CA LEU A 91 4.46 -4.66 3.44
C LEU A 91 4.34 -3.83 4.73
N SER A 92 5.10 -4.20 5.76
CA SER A 92 5.45 -3.22 6.77
C SER A 92 6.59 -2.35 6.25
N PRO A 93 6.59 -1.03 6.54
CA PRO A 93 7.68 -0.15 6.13
C PRO A 93 9.03 -0.56 6.73
N ILE A 94 10.12 0.05 6.25
CA ILE A 94 11.39 0.07 6.97
C ILE A 94 11.21 0.79 8.32
N TYR A 95 12.12 0.54 9.25
CA TYR A 95 12.10 1.26 10.52
C TYR A 95 12.54 2.71 10.31
N LEU A 96 12.05 3.61 11.14
CA LEU A 96 12.64 4.93 11.30
C LEU A 96 14.00 4.80 11.98
N GLY A 97 14.98 5.55 11.51
CA GLY A 97 16.31 5.58 12.10
C GLY A 97 16.34 6.33 13.43
N GLU A 98 17.22 5.90 14.34
CA GLU A 98 17.42 6.60 15.62
C GLU A 98 17.86 8.04 15.36
N GLY A 99 17.22 9.00 16.06
CA GLY A 99 17.48 10.41 15.89
C GLY A 99 16.85 11.04 14.64
N VAL A 100 15.93 10.37 13.96
CA VAL A 100 15.16 10.95 12.84
C VAL A 100 14.48 12.27 13.22
N TRP A 101 14.17 12.47 14.50
CA TRP A 101 13.54 13.69 15.05
C TRP A 101 14.51 14.86 15.27
N GLU A 102 15.80 14.70 15.01
CA GLU A 102 16.77 15.78 15.14
C GLU A 102 16.46 16.87 14.10
N LYS A 103 16.80 18.12 14.44
CA LYS A 103 16.44 19.29 13.63
C LYS A 103 16.93 19.23 12.18
N GLU A 104 18.01 18.52 11.97
CA GLU A 104 18.67 18.32 10.68
C GLU A 104 17.92 17.34 9.77
N TYR A 105 16.97 16.55 10.34
CA TYR A 105 16.20 15.53 9.62
C TYR A 105 14.72 15.88 9.60
N ASP A 106 13.85 15.09 10.25
CA ASP A 106 12.41 15.35 10.26
C ASP A 106 11.84 15.47 11.70
N PRO A 107 11.72 16.70 12.23
CA PRO A 107 11.20 16.93 13.58
C PRO A 107 9.69 16.67 13.73
N GLU A 108 8.98 16.24 12.69
CA GLU A 108 7.61 15.73 12.80
C GLU A 108 7.55 14.36 13.51
N PHE A 109 8.72 13.67 13.66
CA PHE A 109 8.85 12.45 14.44
C PHE A 109 9.43 12.70 15.83
N ASN A 110 9.47 11.66 16.65
CA ASN A 110 10.15 11.63 17.95
C ASN A 110 10.67 10.20 18.25
N ARG A 111 11.27 10.01 19.43
CA ARG A 111 11.76 8.68 19.84
C ARG A 111 10.64 7.61 19.85
N ALA A 112 9.44 7.94 20.31
CA ALA A 112 8.33 7.01 20.31
C ALA A 112 7.93 6.60 18.88
N SER A 113 8.05 7.50 17.90
CA SER A 113 7.81 7.18 16.50
C SER A 113 8.69 6.05 15.99
N VAL A 114 9.97 6.00 16.42
CA VAL A 114 10.90 4.93 16.06
C VAL A 114 10.44 3.59 16.63
N GLU A 115 10.03 3.55 17.88
CA GLU A 115 9.52 2.33 18.51
C GLU A 115 8.23 1.86 17.83
N VAL A 116 7.29 2.78 17.58
CA VAL A 116 6.05 2.47 16.84
C VAL A 116 6.36 1.89 15.45
N SER A 117 7.33 2.46 14.73
CA SER A 117 7.71 1.98 13.39
C SER A 117 8.21 0.52 13.43
N ARG A 118 8.94 0.13 14.49
CA ARG A 118 9.42 -1.25 14.68
C ARG A 118 8.27 -2.23 14.94
N GLU A 119 7.30 -1.81 15.73
CA GLU A 119 6.14 -2.63 16.08
C GLU A 119 5.21 -2.91 14.88
N LEU A 120 5.22 -2.04 13.84
CA LEU A 120 4.40 -2.23 12.63
C LEU A 120 4.67 -3.57 11.94
N LYS A 121 5.90 -4.09 12.02
CA LYS A 121 6.23 -5.41 11.47
C LYS A 121 5.36 -6.50 12.05
N THR A 122 5.23 -6.54 13.38
CA THR A 122 4.42 -7.53 14.08
C THR A 122 2.94 -7.35 13.78
N GLU A 123 2.46 -6.11 13.82
CA GLU A 123 1.05 -5.81 13.61
C GLU A 123 0.61 -6.13 12.16
N TYR A 124 1.41 -5.79 11.16
CA TYR A 124 1.08 -6.09 9.77
C TYR A 124 1.23 -7.56 9.41
N GLY A 125 2.20 -8.25 10.02
CA GLY A 125 2.31 -9.71 9.90
C GLY A 125 1.06 -10.42 10.44
N ARG A 126 0.53 -9.95 11.58
CA ARG A 126 -0.73 -10.42 12.15
C ARG A 126 -1.92 -10.18 11.20
N LEU A 127 -2.01 -8.99 10.63
CA LEU A 127 -3.07 -8.64 9.67
C LEU A 127 -2.98 -9.49 8.40
N ALA A 128 -1.80 -9.64 7.83
CA ALA A 128 -1.61 -10.46 6.63
C ALA A 128 -2.10 -11.91 6.88
N LYS A 129 -1.74 -12.49 8.02
CA LYS A 129 -2.21 -13.82 8.43
C LYS A 129 -3.74 -13.87 8.58
N LEU A 130 -4.34 -12.84 9.20
CA LEU A 130 -5.79 -12.75 9.42
C LEU A 130 -6.57 -12.71 8.11
N TYR A 131 -6.04 -12.00 7.11
CA TYR A 131 -6.70 -11.80 5.81
C TYR A 131 -6.29 -12.84 4.75
N GLY A 132 -5.31 -13.70 5.05
CA GLY A 132 -4.76 -14.67 4.09
C GLY A 132 -3.95 -14.02 2.97
N TYR A 133 -3.31 -12.88 3.24
CA TYR A 133 -2.46 -12.15 2.31
C TYR A 133 -0.98 -12.47 2.50
N GLU A 134 -0.19 -12.32 1.43
CA GLU A 134 1.26 -12.41 1.53
C GLU A 134 1.83 -11.23 2.31
N PHE A 135 2.92 -11.49 3.03
CA PHE A 135 3.59 -10.49 3.87
C PHE A 135 5.08 -10.38 3.54
N LEU A 136 5.59 -9.16 3.60
CA LEU A 136 7.01 -8.83 3.54
C LEU A 136 7.30 -7.67 4.51
N ALA A 137 8.22 -7.85 5.43
CA ALA A 137 8.75 -6.74 6.20
C ALA A 137 9.87 -6.06 5.39
N ALA A 138 9.70 -4.80 5.00
CA ALA A 138 10.73 -4.07 4.29
C ALA A 138 12.01 -3.93 5.13
N SER A 139 11.87 -3.84 6.44
CA SER A 139 12.97 -3.80 7.41
C SER A 139 13.84 -5.07 7.47
N ASP A 140 13.41 -6.18 6.85
CA ASP A 140 14.24 -7.39 6.77
C ASP A 140 15.25 -7.33 5.61
N VAL A 141 15.11 -6.37 4.71
CA VAL A 141 15.92 -6.28 3.49
C VAL A 141 16.49 -4.89 3.22
N ALA A 142 16.02 -3.86 3.92
CA ALA A 142 16.45 -2.50 3.74
C ALA A 142 16.39 -1.71 5.06
N GLU A 143 17.23 -0.70 5.17
CA GLU A 143 17.32 0.20 6.30
C GLU A 143 17.16 1.65 5.85
N PRO A 144 16.83 2.59 6.77
CA PRO A 144 16.81 4.01 6.45
C PRO A 144 18.23 4.49 6.15
N SER A 145 18.36 5.39 5.19
CA SER A 145 19.64 6.00 4.85
C SER A 145 20.15 6.92 5.97
N SER A 146 21.45 7.11 6.03
CA SER A 146 22.04 8.11 6.92
C SER A 146 21.73 9.55 6.51
N ALA A 147 21.20 9.77 5.31
CA ALA A 147 20.91 11.10 4.78
C ALA A 147 19.73 11.78 5.49
N ASP A 148 18.71 11.01 5.86
CA ASP A 148 17.49 11.54 6.49
C ASP A 148 16.91 10.63 7.59
N ARG A 149 17.45 9.43 7.75
CA ARG A 149 17.02 8.44 8.75
C ARG A 149 15.53 8.00 8.59
N GLU A 150 14.96 8.28 7.43
CA GLU A 150 13.57 7.95 7.10
C GLU A 150 13.46 7.14 5.80
N HIS A 151 14.15 7.58 4.74
CA HIS A 151 14.02 6.98 3.42
C HIS A 151 15.18 6.02 3.12
N MET A 152 14.92 5.04 2.26
CA MET A 152 15.95 4.13 1.76
C MET A 152 16.87 4.85 0.77
N ASP A 153 18.14 4.45 0.74
CA ASP A 153 19.02 4.80 -0.36
C ASP A 153 18.76 3.93 -1.62
N ALA A 154 19.52 4.16 -2.67
CA ALA A 154 19.38 3.41 -3.92
C ALA A 154 19.63 1.90 -3.76
N GLN A 155 20.49 1.50 -2.82
CA GLN A 155 20.74 0.09 -2.54
C GLN A 155 19.56 -0.55 -1.81
N GLY A 156 19.01 0.13 -0.80
CA GLY A 156 17.81 -0.30 -0.08
C GLY A 156 16.61 -0.44 -1.00
N HIS A 157 16.38 0.54 -1.89
CA HIS A 157 15.31 0.43 -2.91
C HIS A 157 15.49 -0.77 -3.83
N ARG A 158 16.73 -1.09 -4.22
CA ARG A 158 17.01 -2.27 -5.06
C ARG A 158 16.74 -3.57 -4.30
N ALA A 159 17.21 -3.67 -3.06
CA ALA A 159 17.02 -4.84 -2.22
C ALA A 159 15.51 -5.09 -1.97
N LEU A 160 14.76 -4.04 -1.65
CA LEU A 160 13.30 -4.14 -1.49
C LEU A 160 12.61 -4.55 -2.79
N ALA A 161 12.99 -3.97 -3.93
CA ALA A 161 12.42 -4.33 -5.22
C ALA A 161 12.66 -5.80 -5.58
N ASP A 162 13.85 -6.33 -5.30
CA ASP A 162 14.18 -7.75 -5.53
C ASP A 162 13.36 -8.68 -4.59
N ALA A 163 13.14 -8.28 -3.34
CA ALA A 163 12.33 -9.03 -2.38
C ALA A 163 10.84 -9.01 -2.77
N VAL A 164 10.30 -7.85 -3.12
CA VAL A 164 8.92 -7.70 -3.63
C VAL A 164 8.74 -8.54 -4.91
N TRP A 165 9.70 -8.49 -5.83
CA TRP A 165 9.65 -9.28 -7.05
C TRP A 165 9.54 -10.79 -6.78
N LYS A 166 10.34 -11.31 -5.84
CA LYS A 166 10.26 -12.73 -5.43
C LYS A 166 8.88 -13.09 -4.88
N LYS A 167 8.31 -12.22 -4.06
CA LYS A 167 6.97 -12.41 -3.49
C LYS A 167 5.88 -12.36 -4.56
N LEU A 168 5.95 -11.45 -5.52
CA LEU A 168 4.97 -11.35 -6.60
C LEU A 168 4.92 -12.61 -7.49
N GLN A 169 6.03 -13.33 -7.62
CA GLN A 169 6.08 -14.58 -8.42
C GLN A 169 5.29 -15.74 -7.79
N VAL A 170 5.10 -15.73 -6.48
CA VAL A 170 4.37 -16.78 -5.75
C VAL A 170 2.92 -16.40 -5.45
N LEU A 171 2.53 -15.15 -5.70
CA LEU A 171 1.13 -14.75 -5.58
C LEU A 171 0.25 -15.58 -6.53
N PRO A 172 -0.95 -15.96 -6.09
CA PRO A 172 -1.91 -16.62 -6.98
C PRO A 172 -2.13 -15.74 -8.21
N ARG A 173 -1.78 -16.25 -9.39
CA ARG A 173 -2.12 -15.55 -10.63
C ARG A 173 -3.63 -15.54 -10.76
N MET A 174 -4.25 -14.38 -10.81
CA MET A 174 -5.64 -14.30 -11.24
C MET A 174 -5.71 -14.97 -12.62
N LYS A 175 -6.54 -16.00 -12.76
CA LYS A 175 -6.82 -16.60 -14.06
C LYS A 175 -7.44 -15.49 -14.89
N SER A 176 -6.66 -14.93 -15.82
CA SER A 176 -7.11 -13.81 -16.63
C SER A 176 -8.40 -14.24 -17.33
N GLN A 177 -9.51 -13.56 -17.06
CA GLN A 177 -10.73 -13.68 -17.84
C GLN A 177 -10.57 -13.14 -19.28
N ARG A 178 -9.31 -12.89 -19.69
CA ARG A 178 -8.95 -12.37 -21.01
C ARG A 178 -9.19 -13.33 -22.19
N LYS A 179 -9.72 -14.55 -21.96
CA LYS A 179 -9.96 -15.51 -23.06
C LYS A 179 -11.36 -15.44 -23.68
N SER A 180 -12.26 -14.53 -23.32
CA SER A 180 -13.59 -14.46 -23.90
C SER A 180 -13.96 -13.15 -24.62
N ALA A 181 -13.10 -12.12 -24.60
CA ALA A 181 -13.38 -10.87 -25.31
C ALA A 181 -12.91 -10.84 -26.77
N ASP A 182 -11.94 -11.68 -27.14
CA ASP A 182 -11.38 -11.69 -28.52
C ASP A 182 -12.12 -12.64 -29.48
N SER A 183 -13.17 -13.34 -29.07
CA SER A 183 -13.92 -14.27 -29.94
C SER A 183 -15.33 -13.81 -30.32
N LYS A 184 -15.75 -12.61 -29.95
CA LYS A 184 -17.01 -12.02 -30.47
C LYS A 184 -16.75 -10.57 -30.84
N GLY A 185 -16.48 -10.39 -32.12
CA GLY A 185 -16.58 -9.08 -32.74
C GLY A 185 -18.00 -8.55 -32.64
N ASN A 186 -18.09 -7.23 -32.60
CA ASN A 186 -19.33 -6.43 -32.71
C ASN A 186 -20.39 -6.66 -31.62
N ASP A 187 -20.29 -5.90 -30.55
CA ASP A 187 -21.52 -5.37 -29.98
C ASP A 187 -21.36 -3.90 -29.61
N THR A 188 -22.18 -3.10 -30.25
CA THR A 188 -22.34 -1.66 -30.11
C THR A 188 -22.59 -1.28 -28.64
N TRP A 189 -21.85 -0.31 -28.18
CA TRP A 189 -22.04 0.37 -26.90
C TRP A 189 -23.50 0.83 -26.77
N ASN A 190 -24.27 0.19 -25.93
CA ASN A 190 -25.70 0.51 -25.71
C ASN A 190 -25.84 1.15 -24.31
N GLY A 191 -25.85 2.48 -24.28
CA GLY A 191 -25.88 3.34 -23.08
C GLY A 191 -27.15 3.25 -22.22
N ARG A 192 -27.68 2.04 -21.95
CA ARG A 192 -28.96 1.89 -21.23
C ARG A 192 -28.88 1.51 -19.76
N ASN A 193 -27.71 1.26 -19.20
CA ASN A 193 -27.61 0.80 -17.80
C ASN A 193 -27.19 1.86 -16.77
N LEU A 194 -27.08 3.14 -17.15
CA LEU A 194 -26.74 4.21 -16.19
C LEU A 194 -27.95 4.85 -15.50
N LYS A 195 -29.18 4.49 -15.84
CA LYS A 195 -30.38 5.14 -15.27
C LYS A 195 -31.07 4.41 -14.11
N GLU A 196 -30.71 3.19 -13.80
CA GLU A 196 -31.42 2.44 -12.75
C GLU A 196 -30.79 2.53 -11.34
N ASN A 197 -29.54 2.94 -11.21
CA ASN A 197 -28.88 3.03 -9.88
C ASN A 197 -29.02 4.39 -9.18
N PHE A 198 -29.66 5.40 -9.80
CA PHE A 198 -29.87 6.72 -9.18
C PHE A 198 -31.29 6.92 -8.61
N ARG A 199 -32.11 5.87 -8.49
CA ARG A 199 -33.48 5.99 -7.97
C ARG A 199 -33.76 5.31 -6.64
N LYS A 200 -32.73 4.88 -5.92
CA LYS A 200 -32.92 4.35 -4.55
C LYS A 200 -31.84 4.93 -3.62
N ASN A 201 -31.95 6.18 -3.28
CA ASN A 201 -31.59 6.82 -2.02
C ASN A 201 -32.36 8.13 -1.92
#